data_2f858e6558217d319789b8e4181e43c5
#
_entry.id   2f858e6558217d319789b8e4181e43c5
#
_cell.length_a   1.000
_cell.length_b   1.000
_cell.length_c   1.000
_cell.angle_alpha   90.00
_cell.angle_beta   90.00
_cell.angle_gamma   90.00
#
_symmetry.space_group_name_H-M   'P 1'
#
loop_
_entity.id
_entity.type
_entity.pdbx_description
1 polymer ?
#
loop_
_entity_poly.entity_id
_entity_poly.type
_entity_poly.pdbx_seq_one_letter_code
_entity_poly.pdbx_strand_id
1 'polypeptide(L)'
;MARTPSTMQALGTPLPQFELEDTEGRVFSSSRDLGSIGTLVIFMCNHCPFVVHLRETLATFTSEMIGRGLTVVGISSNDADTYPQDGPEEMKWERKKSGYEFPYLYDESQEVAKAFGAACTPDFFLYDHDQSLVYRGQFDESRPGNNTLVTGERLRVA
;
A
#
# COMPACT_ATOMS: atom_id res chain seq x y z
N MET A 1 -4.78 16.02 -0.47
CA MET A 1 -3.58 15.35 -1.01
C MET A 1 -3.31 15.81 -2.43
N ALA A 2 -2.08 16.15 -2.71
CA ALA A 2 -1.69 16.57 -4.05
C ALA A 2 -1.78 15.42 -5.05
N ARG A 3 -2.13 15.74 -6.29
CA ARG A 3 -2.15 14.76 -7.37
C ARG A 3 -0.74 14.56 -7.93
N THR A 4 0.12 13.96 -7.12
CA THR A 4 1.52 13.75 -7.50
C THR A 4 1.63 12.44 -8.28
N PRO A 5 2.19 12.46 -9.49
CA PRO A 5 2.43 11.22 -10.22
C PRO A 5 3.43 10.33 -9.50
N SER A 6 3.30 9.02 -9.70
CA SER A 6 4.28 8.07 -9.16
C SER A 6 5.64 8.31 -9.80
N THR A 7 6.71 8.31 -8.98
CA THR A 7 8.08 8.38 -9.50
C THR A 7 8.48 6.97 -9.93
N MET A 8 8.93 6.82 -11.17
CA MET A 8 9.23 5.51 -11.73
C MET A 8 10.64 5.06 -11.36
N GLN A 9 10.75 4.15 -10.39
CA GLN A 9 12.02 3.49 -10.10
C GLN A 9 12.29 2.41 -11.14
N ALA A 10 13.56 2.08 -11.34
CA ALA A 10 13.94 1.02 -12.26
C ALA A 10 13.42 -0.33 -11.78
N LEU A 11 12.84 -1.12 -12.67
CA LEU A 11 12.47 -2.50 -12.37
C LEU A 11 13.73 -3.28 -12.00
N GLY A 12 13.57 -4.23 -11.09
CA GLY A 12 14.68 -4.99 -10.53
C GLY A 12 15.29 -4.35 -9.29
N THR A 13 14.86 -3.15 -8.90
CA THR A 13 15.31 -2.51 -7.66
C THR A 13 14.96 -3.40 -6.47
N PRO A 14 15.93 -3.67 -5.54
CA PRO A 14 15.65 -4.51 -4.38
C PRO A 14 14.65 -3.85 -3.42
N LEU A 15 13.85 -4.69 -2.75
CA LEU A 15 12.93 -4.23 -1.72
C LEU A 15 13.72 -3.62 -0.56
N PRO A 16 13.43 -2.36 -0.18
CA PRO A 16 14.08 -1.74 0.97
C PRO A 16 13.78 -2.49 2.27
N GLN A 17 14.75 -2.59 3.15
CA GLN A 17 14.55 -3.20 4.46
C GLN A 17 13.87 -2.22 5.40
N PHE A 18 12.86 -2.69 6.13
CA PHE A 18 12.14 -1.85 7.07
C PHE A 18 11.50 -2.65 8.20
N GLU A 19 11.21 -1.97 9.31
CA GLU A 19 10.42 -2.50 10.42
C GLU A 19 9.46 -1.41 10.87
N LEU A 20 8.18 -1.72 10.95
CA LEU A 20 7.13 -0.79 11.37
C LEU A 20 6.08 -1.52 12.20
N GLU A 21 5.49 -0.82 13.16
CA GLU A 21 4.35 -1.36 13.92
C GLU A 21 3.08 -1.33 13.08
N ASP A 22 2.27 -2.38 13.22
CA ASP A 22 0.94 -2.41 12.64
C ASP A 22 -0.09 -1.81 13.60
N THR A 23 -1.35 -1.81 13.19
CA THR A 23 -2.45 -1.24 14.00
C THR A 23 -2.74 -2.03 15.27
N GLU A 24 -2.20 -3.25 15.39
CA GLU A 24 -2.38 -4.11 16.56
C GLU A 24 -1.15 -4.13 17.47
N GLY A 25 -0.16 -3.27 17.23
CA GLY A 25 1.05 -3.17 18.03
C GLY A 25 2.12 -4.22 17.71
N ARG A 26 1.95 -5.00 16.65
CA ARG A 26 2.95 -5.98 16.22
C ARG A 26 3.95 -5.33 15.29
N VAL A 27 5.21 -5.70 15.43
CA VAL A 27 6.26 -5.21 14.53
C VAL A 27 6.32 -6.10 13.30
N PHE A 28 6.07 -5.50 12.14
CA PHE A 28 6.27 -6.14 10.84
C PHE A 28 7.70 -5.85 10.37
N SER A 29 8.43 -6.90 9.99
CA SER A 29 9.81 -6.79 9.52
C SER A 29 9.94 -7.37 8.12
N SER A 30 10.49 -6.60 7.19
CA SER A 30 10.73 -7.06 5.83
C SER A 30 11.76 -8.19 5.74
N SER A 31 12.61 -8.34 6.76
CA SER A 31 13.59 -9.44 6.79
C SER A 31 13.01 -10.76 7.29
N ARG A 32 11.84 -10.73 7.95
CA ARG A 32 11.27 -11.90 8.62
C ARG A 32 9.90 -12.31 8.04
N ASP A 33 9.07 -11.34 7.69
CA ASP A 33 7.63 -11.56 7.49
C ASP A 33 7.21 -11.66 6.02
N LEU A 34 8.14 -11.59 5.08
CA LEU A 34 7.82 -11.70 3.66
C LEU A 34 7.67 -13.15 3.24
N GLY A 35 6.68 -13.40 2.37
CA GLY A 35 6.44 -14.73 1.83
C GLY A 35 7.36 -15.06 0.67
N SER A 36 7.28 -16.33 0.23
CA SER A 36 8.15 -16.87 -0.83
C SER A 36 7.62 -16.64 -2.24
N ILE A 37 6.39 -16.19 -2.40
CA ILE A 37 5.77 -16.00 -3.73
C ILE A 37 6.00 -14.60 -4.27
N GLY A 38 5.82 -13.62 -3.43
CA GLY A 38 5.97 -12.20 -3.80
C GLY A 38 5.38 -11.29 -2.73
N THR A 39 5.59 -10.01 -2.91
CA THR A 39 5.17 -9.01 -1.93
C THR A 39 4.57 -7.80 -2.63
N LEU A 40 3.39 -7.38 -2.19
CA LEU A 40 2.75 -6.13 -2.62
C LEU A 40 2.80 -5.14 -1.47
N VAL A 41 3.46 -4.02 -1.68
CA VAL A 41 3.52 -2.91 -0.73
C VAL A 41 2.67 -1.77 -1.26
N ILE A 42 1.75 -1.28 -0.43
CA ILE A 42 0.81 -0.23 -0.81
C ILE A 42 1.01 0.97 0.12
N PHE A 43 1.46 2.09 -0.42
CA PHE A 43 1.46 3.34 0.34
C PHE A 43 0.10 4.00 0.20
N MET A 44 -0.59 4.17 1.33
CA MET A 44 -1.97 4.62 1.36
C MET A 44 -2.25 5.43 2.63
N CYS A 45 -3.40 6.09 2.67
CA CYS A 45 -3.84 6.82 3.86
C CYS A 45 -5.37 6.75 3.94
N ASN A 46 -5.93 7.13 5.09
CA ASN A 46 -7.37 6.97 5.33
C ASN A 46 -8.21 8.02 4.62
N HIS A 47 -7.68 9.24 4.50
CA HIS A 47 -8.46 10.38 3.99
C HIS A 47 -8.27 10.63 2.50
N CYS A 48 -7.29 10.02 1.85
CA CYS A 48 -6.97 10.30 0.45
C CYS A 48 -8.15 9.93 -0.45
N PRO A 49 -8.66 10.87 -1.27
CA PRO A 49 -9.79 10.58 -2.17
C PRO A 49 -9.53 9.41 -3.12
N PHE A 50 -8.29 9.22 -3.55
CA PHE A 50 -7.93 8.09 -4.42
C PHE A 50 -8.06 6.77 -3.70
N VAL A 51 -7.63 6.69 -2.42
CA VAL A 51 -7.76 5.48 -1.59
C VAL A 51 -9.23 5.19 -1.30
N VAL A 52 -9.99 6.21 -0.93
CA VAL A 52 -11.43 6.07 -0.65
C VAL A 52 -12.17 5.56 -1.89
N HIS A 53 -11.78 6.07 -3.07
CA HIS A 53 -12.36 5.66 -4.36
C HIS A 53 -12.13 4.17 -4.64
N LEU A 54 -10.97 3.63 -4.25
CA LEU A 54 -10.61 2.23 -4.51
C LEU A 54 -10.96 1.27 -3.37
N ARG A 55 -11.35 1.78 -2.22
CA ARG A 55 -11.44 1.04 -0.95
C ARG A 55 -12.05 -0.35 -1.06
N GLU A 56 -13.25 -0.43 -1.62
CA GLU A 56 -14.01 -1.67 -1.68
C GLU A 56 -13.35 -2.71 -2.59
N THR A 57 -12.98 -2.29 -3.80
CA THR A 57 -12.31 -3.17 -4.76
C THR A 57 -10.92 -3.56 -4.28
N LEU A 58 -10.22 -2.64 -3.62
CA LEU A 58 -8.89 -2.92 -3.06
C LEU A 58 -8.96 -4.00 -1.99
N ALA A 59 -9.96 -3.94 -1.10
CA ALA A 59 -10.16 -4.95 -0.07
C ALA A 59 -10.39 -6.34 -0.68
N THR A 60 -11.25 -6.42 -1.68
CA THR A 60 -11.56 -7.67 -2.38
C THR A 60 -10.33 -8.21 -3.13
N PHE A 61 -9.65 -7.35 -3.87
CA PHE A 61 -8.47 -7.73 -4.64
C PHE A 61 -7.34 -8.24 -3.74
N THR A 62 -7.03 -7.53 -2.65
CA THR A 62 -5.96 -7.93 -1.75
C THR A 62 -6.29 -9.22 -1.00
N SER A 63 -7.54 -9.44 -0.58
CA SER A 63 -7.98 -10.69 0.02
C SER A 63 -7.77 -11.86 -0.93
N GLU A 64 -8.11 -11.69 -2.22
CA GLU A 64 -7.90 -12.70 -3.25
C GLU A 64 -6.40 -13.03 -3.39
N MET A 65 -5.54 -12.01 -3.44
CA MET A 65 -4.11 -12.20 -3.61
C MET A 65 -3.47 -12.86 -2.38
N ILE A 66 -3.90 -12.48 -1.18
CA ILE A 66 -3.44 -13.12 0.06
C ILE A 66 -3.83 -14.61 0.05
N GLY A 67 -5.04 -14.91 -0.39
CA GLY A 67 -5.50 -16.30 -0.53
C GLY A 67 -4.67 -17.12 -1.50
N ARG A 68 -4.00 -16.47 -2.45
CA ARG A 68 -3.09 -17.11 -3.41
C ARG A 68 -1.64 -17.17 -2.92
N GLY A 69 -1.36 -16.68 -1.72
CA GLY A 69 -0.04 -16.74 -1.10
C GLY A 69 0.82 -15.50 -1.21
N LEU A 70 0.29 -14.41 -1.80
CA LEU A 70 1.01 -13.14 -1.88
C LEU A 70 1.03 -12.47 -0.51
N THR A 71 2.19 -11.92 -0.11
CA THR A 71 2.27 -11.06 1.07
C THR A 71 1.84 -9.65 0.68
N VAL A 72 0.86 -9.11 1.39
CA VAL A 72 0.38 -7.74 1.16
C VAL A 72 0.54 -6.93 2.43
N VAL A 73 1.03 -5.71 2.30
CA VAL A 73 1.18 -4.78 3.43
C VAL A 73 0.82 -3.38 2.99
N GLY A 74 0.03 -2.68 3.82
CA GLY A 74 -0.30 -1.28 3.61
C GLY A 74 0.54 -0.41 4.55
N ILE A 75 1.04 0.71 4.06
CA ILE A 75 1.86 1.64 4.85
C ILE A 75 1.28 3.05 4.71
N SER A 76 1.02 3.70 5.84
CA SER A 76 0.65 5.11 5.88
C SER A 76 1.81 5.94 6.41
N SER A 77 2.24 6.92 5.63
CA SER A 77 3.31 7.84 5.98
C SER A 77 2.81 9.29 6.07
N ASN A 78 1.51 9.48 6.17
CA ASN A 78 0.93 10.81 6.26
C ASN A 78 1.12 11.39 7.67
N ASP A 79 1.22 12.72 7.72
CA ASP A 79 1.37 13.46 8.97
C ASP A 79 0.05 13.45 9.74
N ALA A 80 0.00 12.70 10.84
CA ALA A 80 -1.19 12.59 11.67
C ALA A 80 -1.46 13.87 12.48
N ASP A 81 -0.47 14.72 12.67
CA ASP A 81 -0.68 16.01 13.35
C ASP A 81 -1.47 16.96 12.45
N THR A 82 -1.18 16.97 11.15
CA THR A 82 -1.92 17.77 10.16
C THR A 82 -3.23 17.09 9.76
N TYR A 83 -3.22 15.76 9.64
CA TYR A 83 -4.38 14.96 9.24
C TYR A 83 -4.66 13.89 10.30
N PRO A 84 -5.36 14.24 11.40
CA PRO A 84 -5.63 13.30 12.49
C PRO A 84 -6.33 12.01 12.05
N GLN A 85 -7.10 12.05 10.96
CA GLN A 85 -7.77 10.86 10.42
C GLN A 85 -6.80 9.83 9.84
N ASP A 86 -5.53 10.15 9.73
CA ASP A 86 -4.48 9.24 9.26
C ASP A 86 -3.61 8.69 10.40
N GLY A 87 -3.96 8.97 11.66
CA GLY A 87 -3.24 8.44 12.81
C GLY A 87 -3.48 6.95 13.03
N PRO A 88 -2.67 6.31 13.90
CA PRO A 88 -2.76 4.86 14.13
C PRO A 88 -4.12 4.35 14.58
N GLU A 89 -4.82 5.08 15.43
CA GLU A 89 -6.17 4.68 15.90
C GLU A 89 -7.18 4.69 14.75
N GLU A 90 -7.12 5.70 13.90
CA GLU A 90 -7.99 5.81 12.73
C GLU A 90 -7.63 4.76 11.68
N MET A 91 -6.35 4.41 11.54
CA MET A 91 -5.89 3.34 10.67
C MET A 91 -6.48 1.99 11.11
N LYS A 92 -6.49 1.72 12.41
CA LYS A 92 -7.08 0.51 12.97
C LYS A 92 -8.56 0.42 12.63
N TRP A 93 -9.28 1.51 12.79
CA TRP A 93 -10.69 1.63 12.47
C TRP A 93 -10.95 1.43 10.97
N GLU A 94 -10.14 2.07 10.14
CA GLU A 94 -10.24 1.97 8.68
C GLU A 94 -9.98 0.54 8.20
N ARG A 95 -8.97 -0.13 8.74
CA ARG A 95 -8.67 -1.52 8.41
C ARG A 95 -9.86 -2.43 8.69
N LYS A 96 -10.44 -2.28 9.86
CA LYS A 96 -11.58 -3.09 10.29
C LYS A 96 -12.83 -2.79 9.45
N LYS A 97 -13.13 -1.51 9.27
CA LYS A 97 -14.31 -1.05 8.52
C LYS A 97 -14.26 -1.45 7.05
N SER A 98 -13.09 -1.34 6.43
CA SER A 98 -12.90 -1.62 5.00
C SER A 98 -12.69 -3.10 4.69
N GLY A 99 -12.42 -3.91 5.72
CA GLY A 99 -12.19 -5.34 5.53
C GLY A 99 -10.80 -5.67 5.00
N TYR A 100 -9.81 -4.80 5.21
CA TYR A 100 -8.43 -5.08 4.81
C TYR A 100 -7.87 -6.22 5.65
N GLU A 101 -7.43 -7.30 5.01
CA GLU A 101 -6.81 -8.43 5.69
C GLU A 101 -5.31 -8.25 5.87
N PHE A 102 -4.69 -7.37 5.09
CA PHE A 102 -3.26 -7.11 5.19
C PHE A 102 -2.93 -6.26 6.43
N PRO A 103 -1.70 -6.39 6.98
CA PRO A 103 -1.24 -5.50 8.04
C PRO A 103 -1.19 -4.05 7.55
N TYR A 104 -1.63 -3.11 8.37
CA TYR A 104 -1.60 -1.69 8.05
C TYR A 104 -0.60 -1.02 8.99
N LEU A 105 0.51 -0.56 8.42
CA LEU A 105 1.69 -0.10 9.16
C LEU A 105 1.76 1.43 9.17
N TYR A 106 2.27 1.99 10.25
CA TYR A 106 2.43 3.44 10.39
C TYR A 106 3.90 3.84 10.30
N ASP A 107 4.23 4.64 9.28
CA ASP A 107 5.56 5.18 9.02
C ASP A 107 5.60 6.64 9.49
N GLU A 108 5.70 6.83 10.81
CA GLU A 108 5.63 8.16 11.42
C GLU A 108 6.73 9.09 10.92
N SER A 109 7.95 8.58 10.77
CA SER A 109 9.10 9.38 10.33
C SER A 109 9.11 9.65 8.82
N GLN A 110 8.30 8.93 8.05
CA GLN A 110 8.27 8.96 6.58
C GLN A 110 9.57 8.42 5.94
N GLU A 111 10.43 7.78 6.71
CA GLU A 111 11.69 7.24 6.22
C GLU A 111 11.49 6.04 5.30
N VAL A 112 10.49 5.20 5.59
CA VAL A 112 10.18 4.05 4.74
C VAL A 112 9.63 4.52 3.39
N ALA A 113 8.74 5.51 3.38
CA ALA A 113 8.24 6.09 2.14
C ALA A 113 9.39 6.64 1.28
N LYS A 114 10.36 7.31 1.90
CA LYS A 114 11.53 7.82 1.21
C LYS A 114 12.40 6.70 0.65
N ALA A 115 12.59 5.63 1.42
CA ALA A 115 13.38 4.48 0.98
C ALA A 115 12.78 3.79 -0.25
N PHE A 116 11.44 3.74 -0.33
CA PHE A 116 10.75 3.20 -1.49
C PHE A 116 10.66 4.20 -2.65
N GLY A 117 10.90 5.48 -2.40
CA GLY A 117 10.65 6.54 -3.38
C GLY A 117 9.17 6.77 -3.63
N ALA A 118 8.32 6.50 -2.63
CA ALA A 118 6.88 6.71 -2.73
C ALA A 118 6.58 8.20 -2.87
N ALA A 119 5.79 8.57 -3.87
CA ALA A 119 5.52 9.96 -4.21
C ALA A 119 4.05 10.36 -4.12
N CYS A 120 3.16 9.37 -4.06
CA CYS A 120 1.72 9.61 -4.04
C CYS A 120 1.02 8.53 -3.24
N THR A 121 -0.27 8.70 -2.97
CA THR A 121 -1.13 7.66 -2.41
C THR A 121 -2.38 7.52 -3.27
N PRO A 122 -2.82 6.31 -3.58
CA PRO A 122 -2.10 5.06 -3.35
C PRO A 122 -0.93 4.89 -4.33
N ASP A 123 0.15 4.31 -3.87
CA ASP A 123 1.29 3.97 -4.71
C ASP A 123 1.61 2.50 -4.50
N PHE A 124 1.65 1.71 -5.56
CA PHE A 124 1.76 0.26 -5.50
C PHE A 124 3.13 -0.20 -5.95
N PHE A 125 3.73 -1.09 -5.15
CA PHE A 125 5.05 -1.67 -5.43
C PHE A 125 4.93 -3.18 -5.34
N LEU A 126 5.10 -3.87 -6.45
CA LEU A 126 5.04 -5.33 -6.50
C LEU A 126 6.45 -5.91 -6.68
N TYR A 127 6.81 -6.81 -5.79
CA TYR A 127 8.11 -7.49 -5.78
C TYR A 127 7.90 -8.98 -6.02
N ASP A 128 8.83 -9.61 -6.75
CA ASP A 128 8.80 -11.04 -6.99
C ASP A 128 9.37 -11.83 -5.79
N HIS A 129 9.52 -13.15 -5.96
CA HIS A 129 10.04 -14.03 -4.90
C HIS A 129 11.49 -13.72 -4.52
N ASP A 130 12.25 -13.06 -5.38
CA ASP A 130 13.61 -12.60 -5.10
C ASP A 130 13.66 -11.19 -4.51
N GLN A 131 12.49 -10.61 -4.21
CA GLN A 131 12.36 -9.26 -3.68
C GLN A 131 12.88 -8.20 -4.65
N SER A 132 12.75 -8.45 -5.94
CA SER A 132 13.06 -7.49 -7.00
C SER A 132 11.79 -6.84 -7.51
N LEU A 133 11.82 -5.52 -7.71
CA LEU A 133 10.66 -4.75 -8.15
C LEU A 133 10.25 -5.17 -9.57
N VAL A 134 9.01 -5.63 -9.73
CA VAL A 134 8.47 -6.04 -11.04
C VAL A 134 7.37 -5.11 -11.54
N TYR A 135 6.75 -4.34 -10.66
CA TYR A 135 5.75 -3.34 -11.04
C TYR A 135 5.73 -2.20 -10.02
N ARG A 136 5.56 -1.00 -10.53
CA ARG A 136 5.29 0.17 -9.71
C ARG A 136 4.31 1.07 -10.42
N GLY A 137 3.35 1.62 -9.70
CA GLY A 137 2.41 2.56 -10.27
C GLY A 137 1.03 2.49 -9.66
N GLN A 138 0.03 2.66 -10.50
CA GLN A 138 -1.38 2.77 -10.10
C GLN A 138 -2.08 1.41 -10.06
N PHE A 139 -3.18 1.37 -9.34
CA PHE A 139 -4.04 0.19 -9.26
C PHE A 139 -4.72 -0.10 -10.62
N ASP A 140 -5.34 0.93 -11.20
CA ASP A 140 -5.98 0.88 -12.52
C ASP A 140 -6.11 2.31 -13.07
N GLU A 141 -6.86 2.47 -14.16
CA GLU A 141 -7.12 3.78 -14.77
C GLU A 141 -8.20 4.58 -14.05
N SER A 142 -8.85 3.99 -13.06
CA SER A 142 -9.93 4.63 -12.31
C SER A 142 -9.43 5.79 -11.45
N ARG A 143 -10.17 6.88 -11.44
CA ARG A 143 -9.91 8.07 -10.62
C ARG A 143 -11.24 8.64 -10.13
N PRO A 144 -11.26 9.32 -8.99
CA PRO A 144 -12.48 10.01 -8.57
C PRO A 144 -12.96 10.95 -9.67
N GLY A 145 -14.19 10.76 -10.11
CA GLY A 145 -14.84 11.64 -11.10
C GLY A 145 -14.58 11.33 -12.57
N ASN A 146 -13.81 10.28 -12.91
CA ASN A 146 -13.58 9.95 -14.32
C ASN A 146 -14.52 8.87 -14.87
N ASN A 147 -15.45 8.37 -14.07
CA ASN A 147 -16.45 7.36 -14.44
C ASN A 147 -15.87 6.01 -14.91
N THR A 148 -14.58 5.77 -14.69
CA THR A 148 -13.96 4.49 -15.02
C THR A 148 -14.23 3.50 -13.87
N LEU A 149 -14.62 2.27 -14.19
CA LEU A 149 -14.86 1.24 -13.19
C LEU A 149 -13.58 0.91 -12.44
N VAL A 150 -13.70 0.71 -11.13
CA VAL A 150 -12.58 0.30 -10.29
C VAL A 150 -12.41 -1.22 -10.44
N THR A 151 -11.35 -1.65 -11.10
CA THR A 151 -11.09 -3.06 -11.42
C THR A 151 -9.76 -3.59 -10.92
N GLY A 152 -8.78 -2.72 -10.69
CA GLY A 152 -7.41 -3.12 -10.37
C GLY A 152 -6.66 -3.69 -11.58
N GLU A 153 -7.11 -3.38 -12.79
CA GLU A 153 -6.60 -3.99 -14.01
C GLU A 153 -5.08 -3.83 -14.19
N ARG A 154 -4.55 -2.64 -13.95
CA ARG A 154 -3.12 -2.36 -14.14
C ARG A 154 -2.25 -3.21 -13.21
N LEU A 155 -2.64 -3.30 -11.95
CA LEU A 155 -1.92 -4.10 -10.97
C LEU A 155 -2.13 -5.59 -11.21
N ARG A 156 -3.34 -5.99 -11.60
CA ARG A 156 -3.69 -7.40 -11.83
C ARG A 156 -2.92 -8.01 -13.00
N VAL A 157 -2.62 -7.22 -14.02
CA VAL A 157 -1.85 -7.65 -15.19
C VAL A 157 -0.36 -7.82 -14.86
N ALA A 158 0.13 -7.07 -13.87
CA ALA A 158 1.52 -7.17 -13.43
C ALA A 158 1.73 -8.41 -12.52
#